data_7ebcc79ded5ead12219128e04e328223
#
_entry.id   7ebcc79ded5ead12219128e04e328223
#
_cell.length_a   1.000
_cell.length_b   1.000
_cell.length_c   1.000
_cell.angle_alpha   90.00
_cell.angle_beta   90.00
_cell.angle_gamma   90.00
#
_symmetry.space_group_name_H-M   'P 1'
#
loop_
_entity.id
_entity.type
_entity.pdbx_description
1 polymer ?
#
loop_
_entity_poly.entity_id
_entity_poly.type
_entity_poly.pdbx_seq_one_letter_code
_entity_poly.pdbx_strand_id
1 'polypeptide(L)'
;MNWEIVNNSLSNGIVLYKGYNSKIPIKAWAVLIPNRKHNEIKILVSNDQDGLDTPENFAIKFNATVVINGGYFSRSTNPVSHVGLLKTDNQLIEPASGTVIRENIRYNVTRGAMGIYDDGKIDIGWASTKNDSIFQWSMPIKNRPGKPGIFNHSNAKFWDVAYAMHAGPVLISGGELNVTSEEEVFFNTPVDGVQPRSAIGYNNNGDVIMMVVDGRQVDSRGVYLKELALLMSQFKCIEALNLDGGGSSALYVDGNLINRPIGLNIQREVMSSIAVISRN
;
A
#
# COMPACT_ATOMS: atom_id res chain seq x y z
N MET A 1 -4.27 20.53 -1.13
CA MET A 1 -4.85 20.03 0.11
C MET A 1 -4.46 20.95 1.25
N ASN A 2 -5.36 21.22 2.19
CA ASN A 2 -5.01 21.89 3.44
C ASN A 2 -4.78 20.81 4.50
N TRP A 3 -3.58 20.77 5.10
CA TRP A 3 -3.20 19.80 6.11
C TRP A 3 -3.10 20.44 7.48
N GLU A 4 -3.69 19.80 8.49
CA GLU A 4 -3.65 20.19 9.90
C GLU A 4 -3.02 19.06 10.71
N ILE A 5 -2.19 19.39 11.69
CA ILE A 5 -1.70 18.42 12.68
C ILE A 5 -2.84 18.14 13.64
N VAL A 6 -3.25 16.88 13.72
CA VAL A 6 -4.31 16.41 14.65
C VAL A 6 -3.68 15.90 15.94
N ASN A 7 -2.57 15.19 15.84
CA ASN A 7 -1.83 14.66 16.98
C ASN A 7 -0.32 14.61 16.67
N ASN A 8 0.48 15.23 17.51
CA ASN A 8 1.95 15.23 17.48
C ASN A 8 2.58 14.73 18.78
N SER A 9 1.76 14.19 19.70
CA SER A 9 2.20 13.61 20.98
C SER A 9 2.31 12.08 20.94
N LEU A 10 2.14 11.47 19.76
CA LEU A 10 2.33 10.03 19.57
C LEU A 10 3.78 9.63 19.84
N SER A 11 3.97 8.37 20.26
CA SER A 11 5.28 7.83 20.58
C SER A 11 6.29 7.99 19.44
N ASN A 12 7.56 8.17 19.81
CA ASN A 12 8.70 8.18 18.88
C ASN A 12 8.62 9.24 17.75
N GLY A 13 7.87 10.34 17.99
CA GLY A 13 7.78 11.46 17.05
C GLY A 13 6.86 11.22 15.86
N ILE A 14 6.00 10.22 15.93
CA ILE A 14 4.94 9.98 14.93
C ILE A 14 3.97 11.17 14.96
N VAL A 15 3.54 11.63 13.79
CA VAL A 15 2.62 12.77 13.65
C VAL A 15 1.44 12.39 12.78
N LEU A 16 0.22 12.61 13.28
CA LEU A 16 -1.03 12.43 12.54
C LEU A 16 -1.49 13.76 11.95
N TYR A 17 -1.74 13.76 10.65
CA TYR A 17 -2.29 14.88 9.89
C TYR A 17 -3.70 14.55 9.40
N LYS A 18 -4.55 15.58 9.36
CA LYS A 18 -5.85 15.56 8.67
C LYS A 18 -5.82 16.57 7.54
N GLY A 19 -6.25 16.14 6.37
CA GLY A 19 -6.32 16.97 5.18
C GLY A 19 -7.75 17.12 4.68
N TYR A 20 -8.09 18.29 4.19
CA TYR A 20 -9.35 18.55 3.52
C TYR A 20 -9.18 19.49 2.30
N ASN A 21 -10.12 19.37 1.37
CA ASN A 21 -10.21 20.30 0.25
C ASN A 21 -11.70 20.64 0.04
N SER A 22 -12.04 21.93 0.20
CA SER A 22 -13.42 22.38 0.11
C SER A 22 -13.91 22.57 -1.34
N LYS A 23 -13.00 22.80 -2.29
CA LYS A 23 -13.35 22.97 -3.72
C LYS A 23 -13.68 21.65 -4.39
N ILE A 24 -12.95 20.61 -4.03
CA ILE A 24 -13.19 19.23 -4.43
C ILE A 24 -13.36 18.45 -3.12
N PRO A 25 -14.55 17.92 -2.79
CA PRO A 25 -14.79 17.31 -1.49
C PRO A 25 -13.87 16.11 -1.29
N ILE A 26 -12.81 16.29 -0.51
CA ILE A 26 -11.79 15.29 -0.20
C ILE A 26 -11.44 15.41 1.28
N LYS A 27 -11.51 14.29 2.00
CA LYS A 27 -10.97 14.09 3.34
C LYS A 27 -9.88 13.05 3.29
N ALA A 28 -8.73 13.37 3.85
CA ALA A 28 -7.60 12.47 3.91
C ALA A 28 -6.92 12.54 5.28
N TRP A 29 -6.24 11.47 5.66
CA TRP A 29 -5.38 11.43 6.82
C TRP A 29 -4.03 10.87 6.41
N ALA A 30 -2.97 11.42 6.99
CA ALA A 30 -1.62 10.96 6.79
C ALA A 30 -0.90 10.82 8.13
N VAL A 31 -0.15 9.75 8.29
CA VAL A 31 0.76 9.56 9.41
C VAL A 31 2.17 9.65 8.88
N LEU A 32 2.96 10.56 9.44
CA LEU A 32 4.39 10.64 9.23
C LEU A 32 5.09 9.87 10.36
N ILE A 33 5.85 8.87 9.98
CA ILE A 33 6.60 7.98 10.87
C ILE A 33 8.09 8.27 10.65
N PRO A 34 8.76 8.95 11.61
CA PRO A 34 10.18 9.21 11.49
C PRO A 34 11.01 7.94 11.38
N ASN A 35 12.04 7.98 10.54
CA ASN A 35 13.01 6.90 10.40
C ASN A 35 13.88 6.80 11.68
N ARG A 36 13.38 6.09 12.68
CA ARG A 36 14.05 5.86 13.97
C ARG A 36 13.99 4.37 14.32
N LYS A 37 15.04 3.87 15.00
CA LYS A 37 15.13 2.46 15.45
C LYS A 37 13.90 1.97 16.25
N HIS A 38 13.20 2.90 16.90
CA HIS A 38 12.06 2.59 17.76
C HIS A 38 10.74 2.51 16.99
N ASN A 39 10.71 2.84 15.70
CA ASN A 39 9.55 2.70 14.83
C ASN A 39 9.76 1.49 13.89
N GLU A 40 9.47 0.31 14.38
CA GLU A 40 9.56 -0.91 13.56
C GLU A 40 8.35 -1.04 12.66
N ILE A 41 8.57 -1.19 11.35
CA ILE A 41 7.49 -1.39 10.38
C ILE A 41 7.47 -2.85 9.98
N LYS A 42 6.26 -3.45 9.98
CA LYS A 42 6.04 -4.84 9.60
C LYS A 42 4.85 -4.99 8.66
N ILE A 43 4.90 -6.01 7.82
CA ILE A 43 3.75 -6.52 7.10
C ILE A 43 3.18 -7.65 7.95
N LEU A 44 1.92 -7.51 8.37
CA LEU A 44 1.19 -8.46 9.16
C LEU A 44 0.17 -9.21 8.29
N VAL A 45 -0.04 -10.47 8.58
CA VAL A 45 -1.02 -11.32 7.91
C VAL A 45 -1.96 -11.91 8.94
N SER A 46 -3.24 -11.99 8.61
CA SER A 46 -4.22 -12.63 9.48
C SER A 46 -3.93 -14.12 9.60
N ASN A 47 -3.98 -14.62 10.84
CA ASN A 47 -3.91 -16.03 11.18
C ASN A 47 -5.28 -16.61 11.61
N ASP A 48 -6.35 -15.84 11.42
CA ASP A 48 -7.70 -16.30 11.70
C ASP A 48 -8.12 -17.37 10.66
N GLN A 49 -9.09 -18.20 11.01
CA GLN A 49 -9.45 -19.40 10.23
C GLN A 49 -9.83 -19.10 8.77
N ASP A 50 -10.44 -17.94 8.51
CA ASP A 50 -10.82 -17.49 7.17
C ASP A 50 -9.73 -16.66 6.49
N GLY A 51 -8.63 -16.32 7.20
CA GLY A 51 -7.52 -15.51 6.73
C GLY A 51 -7.79 -14.02 6.74
N LEU A 52 -8.81 -13.54 7.47
CA LEU A 52 -9.20 -12.13 7.52
C LEU A 52 -9.18 -11.59 8.94
N ASP A 53 -8.87 -10.29 9.09
CA ASP A 53 -8.97 -9.58 10.37
C ASP A 53 -9.15 -8.08 10.13
N THR A 54 -9.64 -7.36 11.15
CA THR A 54 -9.77 -5.91 11.08
C THR A 54 -8.42 -5.22 11.37
N PRO A 55 -8.17 -4.02 10.82
CA PRO A 55 -7.00 -3.20 11.20
C PRO A 55 -6.90 -2.96 12.72
N GLU A 56 -8.02 -2.81 13.41
CA GLU A 56 -8.07 -2.71 14.87
C GLU A 56 -7.54 -3.97 15.56
N ASN A 57 -7.99 -5.15 15.14
CA ASN A 57 -7.53 -6.41 15.72
C ASN A 57 -6.04 -6.64 15.45
N PHE A 58 -5.54 -6.29 14.25
CA PHE A 58 -4.10 -6.27 13.99
C PHE A 58 -3.36 -5.36 14.98
N ALA A 59 -3.88 -4.16 15.26
CA ALA A 59 -3.26 -3.24 16.21
C ALA A 59 -3.23 -3.84 17.63
N ILE A 60 -4.31 -4.43 18.08
CA ILE A 60 -4.43 -5.05 19.41
C ILE A 60 -3.50 -6.28 19.52
N LYS A 61 -3.58 -7.22 18.57
CA LYS A 61 -2.80 -8.47 18.57
C LYS A 61 -1.29 -8.21 18.58
N PHE A 62 -0.83 -7.18 17.89
CA PHE A 62 0.60 -6.88 17.73
C PHE A 62 1.07 -5.65 18.52
N ASN A 63 0.22 -5.07 19.36
CA ASN A 63 0.51 -3.84 20.12
C ASN A 63 1.08 -2.72 19.23
N ALA A 64 0.43 -2.51 18.08
CA ALA A 64 0.89 -1.55 17.08
C ALA A 64 0.31 -0.16 17.33
N THR A 65 1.15 0.87 17.21
CA THR A 65 0.73 2.28 17.34
C THR A 65 -0.03 2.76 16.11
N VAL A 66 0.36 2.29 14.92
CA VAL A 66 -0.29 2.64 13.65
C VAL A 66 -0.52 1.37 12.84
N VAL A 67 -1.70 1.23 12.25
CA VAL A 67 -2.01 0.15 11.29
C VAL A 67 -2.75 0.74 10.09
N ILE A 68 -2.31 0.38 8.89
CA ILE A 68 -3.02 0.64 7.63
C ILE A 68 -3.27 -0.70 6.94
N ASN A 69 -4.38 -0.84 6.20
CA ASN A 69 -4.65 -2.03 5.41
C ASN A 69 -3.52 -2.31 4.39
N GLY A 70 -3.33 -3.57 4.04
CA GLY A 70 -2.28 -4.03 3.14
C GLY A 70 -2.67 -4.09 1.66
N GLY A 71 -2.17 -5.14 0.98
CA GLY A 71 -2.38 -5.37 -0.45
C GLY A 71 -3.73 -6.01 -0.79
N TYR A 72 -3.90 -6.30 -2.08
CA TYR A 72 -5.12 -6.93 -2.60
C TYR A 72 -5.22 -8.40 -2.17
N PHE A 73 -6.43 -8.86 -1.92
CA PHE A 73 -6.72 -10.26 -1.60
C PHE A 73 -7.96 -10.76 -2.33
N SER A 74 -8.06 -12.07 -2.48
CA SER A 74 -9.16 -12.77 -3.13
C SER A 74 -9.96 -13.60 -2.12
N ARG A 75 -11.28 -13.49 -2.20
CA ARG A 75 -12.22 -14.33 -1.44
C ARG A 75 -12.65 -15.58 -2.21
N SER A 76 -11.95 -15.94 -3.28
CA SER A 76 -12.26 -17.14 -4.08
C SER A 76 -11.84 -18.45 -3.42
N THR A 77 -11.02 -18.36 -2.38
CA THR A 77 -10.55 -19.50 -1.56
C THR A 77 -10.92 -19.30 -0.10
N ASN A 78 -10.93 -20.37 0.69
CA ASN A 78 -11.07 -20.34 2.13
C ASN A 78 -9.96 -21.20 2.76
N PRO A 79 -9.01 -20.64 3.51
CA PRO A 79 -8.86 -19.20 3.78
C PRO A 79 -8.63 -18.37 2.50
N VAL A 80 -8.84 -17.06 2.62
CA VAL A 80 -8.57 -16.11 1.52
C VAL A 80 -7.10 -16.13 1.13
N SER A 81 -6.79 -15.73 -0.12
CA SER A 81 -5.42 -15.67 -0.63
C SER A 81 -5.02 -14.25 -1.00
N HIS A 82 -3.74 -13.91 -0.84
CA HIS A 82 -3.19 -12.64 -1.30
C HIS A 82 -3.11 -12.61 -2.85
N VAL A 83 -3.31 -11.45 -3.44
CA VAL A 83 -3.18 -11.30 -4.89
C VAL A 83 -1.74 -10.95 -5.25
N GLY A 84 -0.93 -12.00 -5.47
CA GLY A 84 0.49 -11.91 -5.80
C GLY A 84 1.39 -11.91 -4.57
N LEU A 85 2.61 -11.39 -4.70
CA LEU A 85 3.67 -11.51 -3.73
C LEU A 85 3.27 -11.16 -2.30
N LEU A 86 3.54 -12.09 -1.39
CA LEU A 86 3.46 -11.88 0.05
C LEU A 86 4.57 -12.67 0.75
N LYS A 87 5.43 -11.97 1.45
CA LYS A 87 6.51 -12.52 2.30
C LYS A 87 6.47 -11.85 3.66
N THR A 88 6.51 -12.62 4.73
CA THR A 88 6.58 -12.13 6.11
C THR A 88 7.59 -12.93 6.91
N ASP A 89 8.35 -12.27 7.77
CA ASP A 89 9.36 -12.90 8.62
C ASP A 89 10.25 -13.91 7.85
N ASN A 90 10.75 -13.49 6.68
CA ASN A 90 11.55 -14.31 5.75
C ASN A 90 10.84 -15.52 5.12
N GLN A 91 9.53 -15.73 5.37
CA GLN A 91 8.75 -16.79 4.77
C GLN A 91 7.94 -16.26 3.57
N LEU A 92 8.16 -16.83 2.38
CA LEU A 92 7.34 -16.60 1.20
C LEU A 92 5.99 -17.31 1.36
N ILE A 93 4.90 -16.53 1.47
CA ILE A 93 3.53 -17.07 1.62
C ILE A 93 2.89 -17.22 0.25
N GLU A 94 2.99 -16.18 -0.60
CA GLU A 94 2.44 -16.18 -1.95
C GLU A 94 3.49 -15.65 -2.94
N PRO A 95 3.70 -16.30 -4.08
CA PRO A 95 4.60 -15.81 -5.11
C PRO A 95 3.97 -14.63 -5.88
N ALA A 96 4.80 -13.88 -6.58
CA ALA A 96 4.35 -12.80 -7.46
C ALA A 96 3.49 -13.35 -8.61
N SER A 97 2.37 -12.69 -8.90
CA SER A 97 1.59 -12.97 -10.10
C SER A 97 2.37 -12.54 -11.33
N GLY A 98 2.81 -13.48 -12.16
CA GLY A 98 3.59 -13.20 -13.36
C GLY A 98 2.75 -12.78 -14.58
N THR A 99 1.44 -13.03 -14.54
CA THR A 99 0.53 -12.73 -15.66
C THR A 99 -0.84 -12.27 -15.19
N VAL A 100 -1.49 -11.44 -16.00
CA VAL A 100 -2.89 -11.00 -15.84
C VAL A 100 -3.61 -11.11 -17.16
N ILE A 101 -4.88 -11.56 -17.13
CA ILE A 101 -5.76 -11.51 -18.30
C ILE A 101 -6.64 -10.26 -18.18
N ARG A 102 -6.63 -9.43 -19.23
CA ARG A 102 -7.47 -8.25 -19.36
C ARG A 102 -8.04 -8.21 -20.77
N GLU A 103 -9.38 -8.09 -20.91
CA GLU A 103 -10.06 -8.05 -22.24
C GLU A 103 -9.65 -9.24 -23.15
N ASN A 104 -9.58 -10.45 -22.58
CA ASN A 104 -9.14 -11.68 -23.24
C ASN A 104 -7.68 -11.68 -23.75
N ILE A 105 -6.87 -10.68 -23.36
CA ILE A 105 -5.45 -10.62 -23.67
C ILE A 105 -4.65 -10.96 -22.41
N ARG A 106 -3.65 -11.84 -22.56
CA ARG A 106 -2.70 -12.18 -21.50
C ARG A 106 -1.53 -11.21 -21.52
N TYR A 107 -1.28 -10.57 -20.40
CA TYR A 107 -0.17 -9.68 -20.16
C TYR A 107 0.82 -10.31 -19.18
N ASN A 108 2.11 -10.25 -19.47
CA ASN A 108 3.12 -10.43 -18.43
C ASN A 108 3.16 -9.18 -17.56
N VAL A 109 3.27 -9.34 -16.26
CA VAL A 109 3.28 -8.21 -15.33
C VAL A 109 4.42 -8.31 -14.31
N THR A 110 4.97 -7.17 -13.96
CA THR A 110 5.68 -6.93 -12.71
C THR A 110 4.86 -5.88 -11.99
N ARG A 111 4.30 -6.21 -10.83
CA ARG A 111 3.45 -5.29 -10.08
C ARG A 111 4.23 -4.56 -9.01
N GLY A 112 3.74 -3.38 -8.64
CA GLY A 112 4.28 -2.60 -7.55
C GLY A 112 4.26 -3.39 -6.25
N ALA A 113 5.38 -3.35 -5.53
CA ALA A 113 5.57 -4.01 -4.25
C ALA A 113 6.32 -3.11 -3.28
N MET A 114 6.04 -3.29 -2.01
CA MET A 114 6.84 -2.80 -0.90
C MET A 114 7.67 -3.96 -0.37
N GLY A 115 8.96 -3.70 -0.08
CA GLY A 115 9.84 -4.59 0.64
C GLY A 115 10.42 -3.93 1.89
N ILE A 116 10.72 -4.72 2.91
CA ILE A 116 11.38 -4.28 4.13
C ILE A 116 12.60 -5.17 4.35
N TYR A 117 13.77 -4.56 4.41
CA TYR A 117 15.03 -5.24 4.71
C TYR A 117 15.14 -5.61 6.19
N ASP A 118 16.07 -6.49 6.56
CA ASP A 118 16.32 -6.89 7.96
C ASP A 118 16.73 -5.71 8.85
N ASP A 119 17.31 -4.65 8.29
CA ASP A 119 17.65 -3.41 9.01
C ASP A 119 16.47 -2.47 9.19
N GLY A 120 15.27 -2.84 8.70
CA GLY A 120 14.04 -2.07 8.77
C GLY A 120 13.88 -1.02 7.66
N LYS A 121 14.84 -0.90 6.74
CA LYS A 121 14.72 0.00 5.60
C LYS A 121 13.62 -0.47 4.65
N ILE A 122 12.81 0.48 4.21
CA ILE A 122 11.75 0.23 3.23
C ILE A 122 12.26 0.53 1.82
N ASP A 123 11.80 -0.27 0.87
CA ASP A 123 12.02 -0.07 -0.55
C ASP A 123 10.71 -0.31 -1.31
N ILE A 124 10.49 0.40 -2.40
CA ILE A 124 9.32 0.27 -3.26
C ILE A 124 9.81 0.13 -4.70
N GLY A 125 9.25 -0.83 -5.41
CA GLY A 125 9.56 -1.04 -6.83
C GLY A 125 8.60 -2.05 -7.42
N TRP A 126 8.95 -2.61 -8.56
CA TRP A 126 8.15 -3.66 -9.20
C TRP A 126 8.82 -5.00 -8.93
N ALA A 127 8.02 -6.02 -8.64
CA ALA A 127 8.54 -7.31 -8.21
C ALA A 127 8.07 -8.49 -9.08
N SER A 128 8.89 -9.51 -9.13
CA SER A 128 8.59 -10.84 -9.65
C SER A 128 9.23 -11.90 -8.76
N THR A 129 8.78 -13.16 -8.89
CA THR A 129 9.41 -14.31 -8.22
C THR A 129 9.90 -15.32 -9.26
N LYS A 130 10.98 -16.00 -8.92
CA LYS A 130 11.52 -17.14 -9.67
C LYS A 130 12.21 -18.07 -8.69
N ASN A 131 11.81 -19.35 -8.65
CA ASN A 131 12.37 -20.37 -7.74
C ASN A 131 12.40 -19.87 -6.29
N ASP A 132 11.26 -19.38 -5.79
CA ASP A 132 11.06 -18.84 -4.43
C ASP A 132 11.93 -17.62 -4.06
N SER A 133 12.70 -17.11 -5.00
CA SER A 133 13.46 -15.88 -4.85
C SER A 133 12.69 -14.69 -5.41
N ILE A 134 12.81 -13.55 -4.73
CA ILE A 134 12.18 -12.29 -5.14
C ILE A 134 13.19 -11.47 -5.93
N PHE A 135 12.69 -10.85 -7.00
CA PHE A 135 13.48 -9.96 -7.85
C PHE A 135 12.78 -8.63 -8.00
N GLN A 136 13.52 -7.55 -7.79
CA GLN A 136 13.07 -6.19 -8.01
C GLN A 136 13.47 -5.71 -9.42
N TRP A 137 12.60 -4.88 -9.97
CA TRP A 137 12.75 -4.23 -11.26
C TRP A 137 12.80 -2.71 -11.06
N SER A 138 13.68 -2.03 -11.79
CA SER A 138 13.79 -0.56 -11.76
C SER A 138 12.66 0.13 -12.53
N MET A 139 11.94 -0.61 -13.37
CA MET A 139 10.75 -0.17 -14.10
C MET A 139 9.84 -1.36 -14.41
N PRO A 140 8.53 -1.16 -14.54
CA PRO A 140 7.61 -2.23 -14.89
C PRO A 140 7.75 -2.67 -16.34
N ILE A 141 7.14 -3.81 -16.67
CA ILE A 141 6.96 -4.22 -18.05
C ILE A 141 6.07 -3.18 -18.76
N LYS A 142 6.50 -2.71 -19.93
CA LYS A 142 5.80 -1.66 -20.69
C LYS A 142 4.54 -2.20 -21.38
N ASN A 143 3.53 -2.55 -20.58
CA ASN A 143 2.22 -2.89 -21.09
C ASN A 143 1.43 -1.63 -21.47
N ARG A 144 0.49 -1.79 -22.40
CA ARG A 144 -0.55 -0.81 -22.79
C ARG A 144 -1.83 -1.57 -23.13
N PRO A 145 -3.01 -0.95 -23.03
CA PRO A 145 -4.25 -1.57 -23.49
C PRO A 145 -4.12 -2.14 -24.90
N GLY A 146 -4.43 -3.43 -25.08
CA GLY A 146 -4.29 -4.15 -26.34
C GLY A 146 -2.86 -4.48 -26.80
N LYS A 147 -1.83 -4.08 -26.04
CA LYS A 147 -0.40 -4.24 -26.40
C LYS A 147 0.42 -4.77 -25.23
N PRO A 148 0.52 -6.10 -25.06
CA PRO A 148 1.38 -6.70 -24.04
C PRO A 148 2.85 -6.33 -24.24
N GLY A 149 3.51 -5.97 -23.16
CA GLY A 149 4.96 -5.73 -23.13
C GLY A 149 5.76 -7.03 -23.12
N ILE A 150 7.07 -6.91 -23.44
CA ILE A 150 7.99 -8.03 -23.47
C ILE A 150 8.61 -8.22 -22.09
N PHE A 151 8.49 -9.44 -21.55
CA PHE A 151 9.15 -9.82 -20.32
C PHE A 151 10.64 -10.10 -20.59
N ASN A 152 11.54 -9.37 -19.92
CA ASN A 152 12.97 -9.61 -20.00
C ASN A 152 13.59 -9.63 -18.60
N HIS A 153 13.89 -10.82 -18.09
CA HIS A 153 14.40 -11.02 -16.73
C HIS A 153 15.79 -10.39 -16.49
N SER A 154 16.53 -10.01 -17.52
CA SER A 154 17.85 -9.39 -17.37
C SER A 154 17.82 -8.04 -16.64
N ASN A 155 16.64 -7.41 -16.55
CA ASN A 155 16.44 -6.14 -15.85
C ASN A 155 16.11 -6.33 -14.37
N ALA A 156 15.98 -7.57 -13.91
CA ALA A 156 15.64 -7.90 -12.53
C ALA A 156 16.90 -8.03 -11.67
N LYS A 157 16.84 -7.54 -10.44
CA LYS A 157 17.90 -7.72 -9.43
C LYS A 157 17.34 -8.53 -8.27
N PHE A 158 18.14 -9.42 -7.71
CA PHE A 158 17.76 -10.15 -6.49
C PHE A 158 17.40 -9.15 -5.38
N TRP A 159 16.27 -9.38 -4.74
CA TRP A 159 15.72 -8.50 -3.70
C TRP A 159 15.62 -9.26 -2.39
N ASP A 160 16.66 -9.12 -1.57
CA ASP A 160 16.79 -9.80 -0.28
C ASP A 160 16.11 -8.97 0.82
N VAL A 161 14.81 -9.19 1.00
CA VAL A 161 13.98 -8.49 1.98
C VAL A 161 13.32 -9.49 2.93
N ALA A 162 13.20 -9.13 4.20
CA ALA A 162 12.52 -9.93 5.21
C ALA A 162 11.01 -9.98 5.00
N TYR A 163 10.44 -8.87 4.53
CA TYR A 163 9.02 -8.71 4.21
C TYR A 163 8.89 -8.19 2.80
N ALA A 164 7.89 -8.65 2.06
CA ALA A 164 7.49 -8.09 0.77
C ALA A 164 6.00 -8.26 0.54
N MET A 165 5.36 -7.28 -0.08
CA MET A 165 3.93 -7.33 -0.39
C MET A 165 3.63 -6.62 -1.69
N HIS A 166 2.98 -7.32 -2.62
CA HIS A 166 2.36 -6.71 -3.79
C HIS A 166 1.16 -5.85 -3.38
N ALA A 167 1.05 -4.73 -4.05
CA ALA A 167 -0.12 -3.88 -4.06
C ALA A 167 -0.22 -3.20 -5.43
N GLY A 168 -0.01 -1.89 -5.52
CA GLY A 168 0.07 -1.17 -6.79
C GLY A 168 -1.21 -0.47 -7.22
N PRO A 169 -1.10 0.35 -8.25
CA PRO A 169 0.15 0.66 -8.95
C PRO A 169 1.12 1.52 -8.13
N VAL A 170 2.39 1.56 -8.56
CA VAL A 170 3.34 2.57 -8.09
C VAL A 170 2.81 3.95 -8.46
N LEU A 171 2.99 4.92 -7.56
CA LEU A 171 2.49 6.30 -7.68
C LEU A 171 3.61 7.31 -7.93
N ILE A 172 4.73 7.12 -7.24
CA ILE A 172 5.93 7.96 -7.30
C ILE A 172 7.12 7.03 -7.38
N SER A 173 8.08 7.33 -8.25
CA SER A 173 9.36 6.64 -8.33
C SER A 173 10.48 7.61 -8.66
N GLY A 174 11.59 7.54 -7.92
CA GLY A 174 12.72 8.46 -8.06
C GLY A 174 12.38 9.92 -7.77
N GLY A 175 11.36 10.19 -6.97
CA GLY A 175 10.86 11.55 -6.66
C GLY A 175 9.92 12.14 -7.72
N GLU A 176 9.68 11.43 -8.82
CA GLU A 176 8.81 11.89 -9.90
C GLU A 176 7.44 11.20 -9.84
N LEU A 177 6.38 11.93 -10.21
CA LEU A 177 5.05 11.35 -10.35
C LEU A 177 5.05 10.32 -11.48
N ASN A 178 4.92 9.06 -11.15
CA ASN A 178 5.01 7.94 -12.09
C ASN A 178 3.91 6.90 -11.80
N VAL A 179 2.66 7.23 -12.18
CA VAL A 179 1.53 6.31 -11.95
C VAL A 179 1.50 5.24 -13.03
N THR A 180 1.90 4.03 -12.68
CA THR A 180 2.11 2.91 -13.61
C THR A 180 0.88 2.00 -13.76
N SER A 181 -0.34 2.58 -13.75
CA SER A 181 -1.59 1.81 -13.82
C SER A 181 -1.74 1.02 -15.12
N GLU A 182 -1.27 1.53 -16.25
CA GLU A 182 -1.30 0.81 -17.54
C GLU A 182 -0.26 -0.30 -17.59
N GLU A 183 0.97 0.00 -17.20
CA GLU A 183 2.09 -0.94 -17.19
C GLU A 183 1.80 -2.14 -16.28
N GLU A 184 1.16 -1.90 -15.13
CA GLU A 184 0.77 -2.93 -14.16
C GLU A 184 -0.59 -3.58 -14.45
N VAL A 185 -1.23 -3.21 -15.56
CA VAL A 185 -2.50 -3.76 -16.06
C VAL A 185 -3.66 -3.56 -15.07
N PHE A 186 -3.76 -2.33 -14.51
CA PHE A 186 -4.91 -1.90 -13.71
C PHE A 186 -5.97 -1.15 -14.53
N PHE A 187 -5.71 -0.84 -15.79
CA PHE A 187 -6.70 -0.20 -16.68
C PHE A 187 -7.98 -1.03 -16.80
N ASN A 188 -9.10 -0.35 -17.04
CA ASN A 188 -10.44 -0.94 -17.12
C ASN A 188 -10.82 -1.77 -15.87
N THR A 189 -10.35 -1.33 -14.70
CA THR A 189 -10.75 -1.87 -13.40
C THR A 189 -11.21 -0.73 -12.47
N PRO A 190 -11.92 -1.05 -11.37
CA PRO A 190 -12.26 -0.05 -10.37
C PRO A 190 -11.05 0.69 -9.78
N VAL A 191 -9.85 0.10 -9.84
CA VAL A 191 -8.61 0.72 -9.37
C VAL A 191 -8.26 1.98 -10.16
N ASP A 192 -8.61 2.06 -11.43
CA ASP A 192 -8.33 3.23 -12.26
C ASP A 192 -9.32 4.41 -12.03
N GLY A 193 -10.44 4.16 -11.34
CA GLY A 193 -11.47 5.17 -11.06
C GLY A 193 -11.26 5.98 -9.79
N VAL A 194 -12.21 6.88 -9.50
CA VAL A 194 -12.30 7.63 -8.24
C VAL A 194 -12.74 6.69 -7.11
N GLN A 195 -11.91 6.50 -6.10
CA GLN A 195 -12.13 5.57 -5.01
C GLN A 195 -11.63 6.12 -3.66
N PRO A 196 -12.13 5.60 -2.52
CA PRO A 196 -11.36 5.63 -1.29
C PRO A 196 -10.01 4.95 -1.51
N ARG A 197 -8.93 5.47 -0.92
CA ARG A 197 -7.56 5.02 -1.18
C ARG A 197 -6.78 4.83 0.09
N SER A 198 -5.81 3.91 0.00
CA SER A 198 -4.70 3.78 0.93
C SER A 198 -3.39 3.83 0.15
N ALA A 199 -2.37 4.41 0.73
CA ALA A 199 -1.04 4.47 0.14
C ALA A 199 0.03 4.45 1.22
N ILE A 200 1.21 3.97 0.84
CA ILE A 200 2.44 4.05 1.62
C ILE A 200 3.55 4.64 0.75
N GLY A 201 4.47 5.37 1.36
CA GLY A 201 5.64 5.90 0.69
C GLY A 201 6.70 6.33 1.68
N TYR A 202 7.85 6.75 1.20
CA TYR A 202 8.91 7.30 2.03
C TYR A 202 9.61 8.49 1.35
N ASN A 203 10.17 9.38 2.18
CA ASN A 203 10.89 10.56 1.71
C ASN A 203 12.42 10.34 1.73
N ASN A 204 13.20 11.36 1.32
CA ASN A 204 14.67 11.30 1.30
C ASN A 204 15.33 11.07 2.67
N ASN A 205 14.63 11.36 3.77
CA ASN A 205 15.14 11.10 5.12
C ASN A 205 14.88 9.63 5.54
N GLY A 206 14.13 8.89 4.73
CA GLY A 206 13.62 7.56 5.06
C GLY A 206 12.40 7.59 5.99
N ASP A 207 11.81 8.78 6.26
CA ASP A 207 10.55 8.85 7.01
C ASP A 207 9.44 8.24 6.17
N VAL A 208 8.60 7.42 6.80
CA VAL A 208 7.52 6.71 6.14
C VAL A 208 6.22 7.49 6.26
N ILE A 209 5.45 7.52 5.19
CA ILE A 209 4.15 8.16 5.11
C ILE A 209 3.11 7.09 4.81
N MET A 210 2.14 6.91 5.71
CA MET A 210 0.93 6.13 5.49
C MET A 210 -0.23 7.08 5.29
N MET A 211 -1.01 6.91 4.24
CA MET A 211 -2.11 7.82 3.89
C MET A 211 -3.38 7.05 3.55
N VAL A 212 -4.52 7.57 4.03
CA VAL A 212 -5.84 7.13 3.59
C VAL A 212 -6.66 8.32 3.11
N VAL A 213 -7.52 8.06 2.13
CA VAL A 213 -8.48 9.02 1.59
C VAL A 213 -9.86 8.39 1.62
N ASP A 214 -10.81 9.01 2.30
CA ASP A 214 -12.21 8.61 2.28
C ASP A 214 -12.84 8.86 0.89
N GLY A 215 -13.88 8.11 0.57
CA GLY A 215 -14.58 8.31 -0.69
C GLY A 215 -16.02 7.80 -0.66
N ARG A 216 -16.70 7.94 -1.81
CA ARG A 216 -18.11 7.54 -1.97
C ARG A 216 -19.06 8.22 -0.98
N GLN A 217 -18.71 9.44 -0.54
CA GLN A 217 -19.43 10.27 0.41
C GLN A 217 -19.64 11.66 -0.15
N VAL A 218 -20.65 12.38 0.31
CA VAL A 218 -20.95 13.76 -0.12
C VAL A 218 -19.78 14.71 0.18
N ASP A 219 -19.12 14.51 1.32
CA ASP A 219 -18.02 15.34 1.83
C ASP A 219 -16.61 14.77 1.53
N SER A 220 -16.56 13.60 0.87
CA SER A 220 -15.34 13.02 0.33
C SER A 220 -15.65 12.06 -0.82
N ARG A 221 -15.42 12.50 -2.05
CA ARG A 221 -15.69 11.66 -3.23
C ARG A 221 -14.72 10.51 -3.42
N GLY A 222 -13.54 10.61 -2.83
CA GLY A 222 -12.36 9.81 -3.15
C GLY A 222 -11.47 10.50 -4.18
N VAL A 223 -10.42 9.80 -4.60
CA VAL A 223 -9.41 10.35 -5.52
C VAL A 223 -9.04 9.37 -6.62
N TYR A 224 -8.62 9.90 -7.78
CA TYR A 224 -7.88 9.16 -8.79
C TYR A 224 -6.46 8.84 -8.30
N LEU A 225 -5.81 7.87 -8.91
CA LEU A 225 -4.42 7.51 -8.59
C LEU A 225 -3.45 8.70 -8.77
N LYS A 226 -3.63 9.52 -9.83
CA LYS A 226 -2.83 10.73 -10.04
C LYS A 226 -3.02 11.77 -8.92
N GLU A 227 -4.24 11.91 -8.41
CA GLU A 227 -4.52 12.79 -7.27
C GLU A 227 -3.88 12.24 -5.98
N LEU A 228 -3.93 10.91 -5.77
CA LEU A 228 -3.26 10.26 -4.65
C LEU A 228 -1.74 10.48 -4.71
N ALA A 229 -1.13 10.33 -5.89
CA ALA A 229 0.29 10.61 -6.10
C ALA A 229 0.64 12.07 -5.74
N LEU A 230 -0.20 13.03 -6.16
CA LEU A 230 -0.05 14.45 -5.78
C LEU A 230 -0.22 14.68 -4.27
N LEU A 231 -1.04 13.91 -3.56
CA LEU A 231 -1.14 14.00 -2.11
C LEU A 231 0.12 13.47 -1.43
N MET A 232 0.64 12.33 -1.87
CA MET A 232 1.89 11.75 -1.36
C MET A 232 3.09 12.67 -1.61
N SER A 233 3.17 13.34 -2.76
CA SER A 233 4.25 14.29 -3.07
C SER A 233 4.27 15.51 -2.14
N GLN A 234 3.13 15.91 -1.54
CA GLN A 234 3.07 16.99 -0.54
C GLN A 234 3.85 16.64 0.74
N PHE A 235 4.04 15.35 1.02
CA PHE A 235 4.91 14.82 2.10
C PHE A 235 6.33 14.52 1.63
N LYS A 236 6.70 14.99 0.42
CA LYS A 236 8.03 14.81 -0.19
C LYS A 236 8.43 13.35 -0.39
N CYS A 237 7.45 12.47 -0.63
CA CYS A 237 7.74 11.08 -0.97
C CYS A 237 8.58 11.02 -2.25
N ILE A 238 9.65 10.22 -2.20
CA ILE A 238 10.47 9.87 -3.37
C ILE A 238 10.03 8.56 -4.00
N GLU A 239 9.44 7.67 -3.20
CA GLU A 239 8.75 6.46 -3.65
C GLU A 239 7.38 6.39 -2.97
N ALA A 240 6.36 5.96 -3.70
CA ALA A 240 5.03 5.73 -3.15
C ALA A 240 4.27 4.64 -3.91
N LEU A 241 3.49 3.85 -3.17
CA LEU A 241 2.72 2.71 -3.63
C LEU A 241 1.26 2.84 -3.19
N ASN A 242 0.32 2.64 -4.13
CA ASN A 242 -1.09 2.47 -3.80
C ASN A 242 -1.32 1.08 -3.19
N LEU A 243 -2.11 1.00 -2.13
CA LEU A 243 -2.52 -0.23 -1.46
C LEU A 243 -3.94 -0.64 -1.88
N ASP A 244 -4.51 -1.70 -1.28
CA ASP A 244 -5.92 -2.00 -1.50
C ASP A 244 -6.79 -0.82 -1.04
N GLY A 245 -7.81 -0.54 -1.81
CA GLY A 245 -8.64 0.64 -1.68
C GLY A 245 -10.11 0.33 -1.37
N GLY A 246 -10.97 1.30 -1.67
CA GLY A 246 -12.40 1.17 -1.47
C GLY A 246 -12.74 1.00 0.01
N GLY A 247 -13.59 0.02 0.31
CA GLY A 247 -14.01 -0.26 1.70
C GLY A 247 -12.89 -0.80 2.60
N SER A 248 -11.76 -1.26 2.03
CA SER A 248 -10.60 -1.74 2.79
C SER A 248 -9.73 -0.61 3.33
N SER A 249 -9.87 0.63 2.80
CA SER A 249 -9.04 1.79 3.18
C SER A 249 -9.26 2.17 4.64
N ALA A 250 -8.44 1.67 5.54
CA ALA A 250 -8.57 1.92 6.97
C ALA A 250 -7.22 2.28 7.59
N LEU A 251 -7.24 3.30 8.45
CA LEU A 251 -6.11 3.77 9.23
C LEU A 251 -6.49 3.75 10.72
N TYR A 252 -5.75 2.99 11.50
CA TYR A 252 -5.88 2.90 12.94
C TYR A 252 -4.64 3.53 13.59
N VAL A 253 -4.84 4.44 14.53
CA VAL A 253 -3.76 5.16 15.21
C VAL A 253 -4.08 5.27 16.69
N ASP A 254 -3.17 4.80 17.53
CA ASP A 254 -3.21 4.95 18.99
C ASP A 254 -4.60 4.65 19.59
N GLY A 255 -5.10 3.45 19.32
CA GLY A 255 -6.37 3.00 19.87
C GLY A 255 -7.64 3.47 19.11
N ASN A 256 -7.49 4.16 17.96
CA ASN A 256 -8.64 4.76 17.28
C ASN A 256 -8.65 4.47 15.77
N LEU A 257 -9.82 4.11 15.23
CA LEU A 257 -10.06 4.14 13.79
C LEU A 257 -10.19 5.61 13.35
N ILE A 258 -9.29 6.05 12.47
CA ILE A 258 -9.13 7.47 12.13
C ILE A 258 -10.08 7.91 11.02
N ASN A 259 -10.36 7.04 10.06
CA ASN A 259 -11.12 7.36 8.85
C ASN A 259 -12.38 6.49 8.71
N ARG A 260 -13.25 6.89 7.78
CA ARG A 260 -14.48 6.17 7.43
C ARG A 260 -14.55 5.99 5.92
N PRO A 261 -13.90 4.99 5.34
CA PRO A 261 -13.60 4.92 3.92
C PRO A 261 -14.83 5.10 3.01
N ILE A 262 -15.99 4.60 3.44
CA ILE A 262 -17.27 4.68 2.72
C ILE A 262 -18.39 5.31 3.57
N GLY A 263 -18.06 6.13 4.58
CA GLY A 263 -19.03 6.79 5.47
C GLY A 263 -19.57 5.95 6.62
N LEU A 264 -19.16 4.69 6.73
CA LEU A 264 -19.60 3.78 7.78
C LEU A 264 -18.55 3.65 8.88
N ASN A 265 -18.98 3.51 10.13
CA ASN A 265 -18.11 3.20 11.29
C ASN A 265 -17.81 1.69 11.39
N ILE A 266 -17.61 1.04 10.25
CA ILE A 266 -17.35 -0.39 10.19
C ILE A 266 -16.02 -0.57 9.45
N GLN A 267 -15.09 -1.27 10.08
CA GLN A 267 -13.86 -1.71 9.43
C GLN A 267 -14.17 -2.96 8.60
N ARG A 268 -13.65 -2.99 7.38
CA ARG A 268 -13.64 -4.21 6.60
C ARG A 268 -12.48 -5.07 7.09
N GLU A 269 -12.73 -6.34 7.26
CA GLU A 269 -11.68 -7.34 7.46
C GLU A 269 -10.83 -7.44 6.20
N VAL A 270 -9.51 -7.51 6.40
CA VAL A 270 -8.48 -7.57 5.36
C VAL A 270 -7.52 -8.71 5.66
N MET A 271 -6.86 -9.25 4.63
CA MET A 271 -5.93 -10.35 4.78
C MET A 271 -4.61 -9.91 5.39
N SER A 272 -4.15 -8.71 5.03
CA SER A 272 -2.86 -8.17 5.45
C SER A 272 -2.97 -6.70 5.85
N SER A 273 -2.05 -6.26 6.68
CA SER A 273 -1.89 -4.88 7.12
C SER A 273 -0.42 -4.50 7.21
N ILE A 274 -0.14 -3.19 7.16
CA ILE A 274 1.18 -2.66 7.47
C ILE A 274 1.07 -1.97 8.83
N ALA A 275 1.91 -2.36 9.76
CA ALA A 275 1.89 -1.88 11.14
C ALA A 275 3.19 -1.18 11.53
N VAL A 276 3.07 -0.18 12.41
CA VAL A 276 4.17 0.45 13.12
C VAL A 276 4.12 -0.01 14.57
N ILE A 277 5.14 -0.72 14.99
CA ILE A 277 5.32 -1.18 16.36
C ILE A 277 6.35 -0.25 17.01
N SER A 278 5.87 0.60 17.92
CA SER A 278 6.75 1.51 18.66
C SER A 278 7.37 0.78 19.84
N ARG A 279 8.70 0.66 19.85
CA ARG A 279 9.43 0.12 20.99
C ARG A 279 9.83 1.27 21.92
N ASN A 280 9.57 1.11 23.21
CA ASN A 280 10.03 2.04 24.26
C ASN A 280 11.54 1.95 24.47
#